data_cb0c5885b9958309f6fb925c81dcc0dc
#
_entry.id   cb0c5885b9958309f6fb925c81dcc0dc
#
_cell.length_a   1.000
_cell.length_b   1.000
_cell.length_c   1.000
_cell.angle_alpha   90.00
_cell.angle_beta   90.00
_cell.angle_gamma   90.00
#
_symmetry.space_group_name_H-M   'P 1'
#
loop_
_entity.id
_entity.type
_entity.pdbx_description
1 polymer ?
#
loop_
_entity_poly.entity_id
_entity_poly.type
_entity_poly.pdbx_seq_one_letter_code
_entity_poly.pdbx_strand_id
1 'polypeptide(L)'
;MTASPARIAPIPVEEWNDDAKETLPRYLRRPELFDPSRPDALPMPTSLRLFAHHIRLTEPWLAFSEVLVGKSSVLDPKHRELVILRVAWLTRSDYEWTHHVRIGRACGITTEQIHAIPEGAAAGVWTPLERAMVAAVDQMLGRFRVDDETWQALAAELDTAQLLELSFVIGSYCCLAQVFNNVGLNAEPPTEPLDAPAIPALED
;
A
#
# COMPACT_ATOMS: atom_id res chain seq x y z
N MET A 1 8.08 11.33 20.36
CA MET A 1 6.73 11.94 20.39
C MET A 1 5.75 10.78 20.41
N THR A 2 4.82 10.72 21.35
CA THR A 2 3.77 9.69 21.34
C THR A 2 2.83 9.99 20.19
N ALA A 3 2.58 8.99 19.32
CA ALA A 3 1.61 9.13 18.23
C ALA A 3 0.24 9.55 18.80
N SER A 4 -0.44 10.47 18.13
CA SER A 4 -1.79 10.84 18.50
C SER A 4 -2.70 9.61 18.42
N PRO A 5 -3.68 9.47 19.34
CA PRO A 5 -4.60 8.36 19.28
C PRO A 5 -5.41 8.39 17.97
N ALA A 6 -5.67 7.20 17.40
CA ALA A 6 -6.49 7.08 16.21
C ALA A 6 -7.88 7.68 16.44
N ARG A 7 -8.42 8.40 15.46
CA ARG A 7 -9.80 8.94 15.50
C ARG A 7 -10.85 7.83 15.45
N ILE A 8 -10.52 6.73 14.76
CA ILE A 8 -11.28 5.48 14.77
C ILE A 8 -10.31 4.39 15.22
N ALA A 9 -10.47 3.90 16.44
CA ALA A 9 -9.60 2.88 16.99
C ALA A 9 -9.86 1.51 16.31
N PRO A 10 -8.83 0.78 15.87
CA PRO A 10 -8.99 -0.59 15.38
C PRO A 10 -9.59 -1.51 16.44
N ILE A 11 -10.62 -2.29 16.08
CA ILE A 11 -11.32 -3.19 17.01
C ILE A 11 -10.39 -4.35 17.42
N PRO A 12 -10.23 -4.66 18.71
CA PRO A 12 -9.58 -5.89 19.18
C PRO A 12 -10.24 -7.13 18.56
N VAL A 13 -9.46 -8.16 18.22
CA VAL A 13 -9.98 -9.36 17.53
C VAL A 13 -11.02 -10.10 18.38
N GLU A 14 -10.85 -10.08 19.68
CA GLU A 14 -11.77 -10.65 20.67
C GLU A 14 -13.15 -9.97 20.66
N GLU A 15 -13.22 -8.72 20.24
CA GLU A 15 -14.44 -7.92 20.13
C GLU A 15 -15.11 -7.99 18.76
N TRP A 16 -14.52 -8.71 17.80
CA TRP A 16 -15.09 -8.86 16.47
C TRP A 16 -16.43 -9.61 16.53
N ASN A 17 -17.39 -9.15 15.75
CA ASN A 17 -18.63 -9.90 15.52
C ASN A 17 -18.38 -11.14 14.63
N ASP A 18 -19.38 -11.99 14.49
CA ASP A 18 -19.26 -13.26 13.76
C ASP A 18 -18.92 -13.02 12.27
N ASP A 19 -19.51 -11.99 11.63
CA ASP A 19 -19.24 -11.64 10.24
C ASP A 19 -17.75 -11.28 10.05
N ALA A 20 -17.16 -10.48 10.94
CA ALA A 20 -15.76 -10.09 10.89
C ALA A 20 -14.83 -11.29 11.10
N LYS A 21 -15.15 -12.16 12.08
CA LYS A 21 -14.38 -13.37 12.38
C LYS A 21 -14.37 -14.37 11.22
N GLU A 22 -15.48 -14.47 10.50
CA GLU A 22 -15.58 -15.36 9.35
C GLU A 22 -14.91 -14.79 8.11
N THR A 23 -15.05 -13.50 7.86
CA THR A 23 -14.68 -12.84 6.60
C THR A 23 -13.21 -12.42 6.55
N LEU A 24 -12.75 -11.64 7.54
CA LEU A 24 -11.46 -10.96 7.44
C LEU A 24 -10.24 -11.89 7.35
N PRO A 25 -10.19 -13.05 8.05
CA PRO A 25 -9.05 -13.97 7.92
C PRO A 25 -8.84 -14.53 6.52
N ARG A 26 -9.88 -14.54 5.66
CA ARG A 26 -9.80 -15.02 4.27
C ARG A 26 -8.87 -14.17 3.40
N TYR A 27 -8.64 -12.91 3.79
CA TYR A 27 -7.80 -11.94 3.08
C TYR A 27 -6.36 -11.88 3.62
N LEU A 28 -6.01 -12.73 4.56
CA LEU A 28 -4.63 -12.90 5.00
C LEU A 28 -3.88 -13.80 4.01
N ARG A 29 -2.75 -13.32 3.50
CA ARG A 29 -1.90 -14.13 2.59
C ARG A 29 -1.30 -15.36 3.26
N ARG A 30 -1.08 -15.29 4.58
CA ARG A 30 -0.47 -16.33 5.41
C ARG A 30 -1.22 -16.41 6.75
N PRO A 31 -2.49 -16.89 6.73
CA PRO A 31 -3.34 -16.87 7.92
C PRO A 31 -2.72 -17.65 9.10
N GLU A 32 -1.88 -18.66 8.82
CA GLU A 32 -1.18 -19.43 9.81
C GLU A 32 -0.25 -18.61 10.71
N LEU A 33 0.22 -17.45 10.26
CA LEU A 33 1.05 -16.56 11.07
C LEU A 33 0.28 -15.77 12.13
N PHE A 34 -1.03 -15.70 11.99
CA PHE A 34 -1.93 -14.93 12.85
C PHE A 34 -2.81 -15.84 13.73
N ASP A 35 -2.55 -17.14 13.76
CA ASP A 35 -3.26 -18.09 14.60
C ASP A 35 -2.87 -17.87 16.08
N PRO A 36 -3.80 -17.45 16.94
CA PRO A 36 -3.50 -17.11 18.34
C PRO A 36 -3.09 -18.34 19.18
N SER A 37 -3.28 -19.56 18.68
CA SER A 37 -2.80 -20.77 19.34
C SER A 37 -1.27 -20.97 19.25
N ARG A 38 -0.62 -20.23 18.36
CA ARG A 38 0.83 -20.30 18.17
C ARG A 38 1.57 -19.37 19.14
N PRO A 39 2.69 -19.83 19.72
CA PRO A 39 3.50 -19.01 20.63
C PRO A 39 4.21 -17.83 19.91
N ASP A 40 4.37 -17.93 18.58
CA ASP A 40 4.99 -16.93 17.68
C ASP A 40 3.97 -16.21 16.77
N ALA A 41 2.68 -16.24 17.16
CA ALA A 41 1.63 -15.60 16.38
C ALA A 41 1.88 -14.08 16.23
N LEU A 42 1.76 -13.61 15.01
CA LEU A 42 1.79 -12.18 14.73
C LEU A 42 0.46 -11.52 15.15
N PRO A 43 0.48 -10.25 15.56
CA PRO A 43 -0.74 -9.51 15.80
C PRO A 43 -1.52 -9.34 14.49
N MET A 44 -2.86 -9.42 14.57
CA MET A 44 -3.73 -9.16 13.43
C MET A 44 -3.46 -7.76 12.87
N PRO A 45 -3.29 -7.62 11.53
CA PRO A 45 -3.01 -6.33 10.90
C PRO A 45 -3.99 -5.24 11.33
N THR A 46 -3.47 -4.09 11.69
CA THR A 46 -4.26 -2.96 12.20
C THR A 46 -5.31 -2.50 11.19
N SER A 47 -5.02 -2.61 9.88
CA SER A 47 -6.00 -2.34 8.82
C SER A 47 -7.20 -3.29 8.84
N LEU A 48 -7.01 -4.60 9.06
CA LEU A 48 -8.13 -5.55 9.17
C LEU A 48 -8.94 -5.27 10.43
N ARG A 49 -8.28 -4.90 11.52
CA ARG A 49 -8.94 -4.50 12.76
C ARG A 49 -9.75 -3.21 12.59
N LEU A 50 -9.29 -2.27 11.77
CA LEU A 50 -10.08 -1.10 11.35
C LEU A 50 -11.27 -1.51 10.47
N PHE A 51 -11.06 -2.39 9.50
CA PHE A 51 -12.08 -2.83 8.55
C PHE A 51 -13.21 -3.63 9.21
N ALA A 52 -12.97 -4.22 10.37
CA ALA A 52 -13.99 -4.90 11.18
C ALA A 52 -15.17 -4.00 11.59
N HIS A 53 -15.01 -2.67 11.57
CA HIS A 53 -16.10 -1.73 11.83
C HIS A 53 -17.24 -1.79 10.81
N HIS A 54 -16.94 -2.18 9.55
CA HIS A 54 -17.96 -2.12 8.49
C HIS A 54 -17.74 -3.19 7.41
N ILE A 55 -17.98 -4.47 7.74
CA ILE A 55 -17.71 -5.62 6.85
C ILE A 55 -18.41 -5.48 5.50
N ARG A 56 -19.66 -5.03 5.45
CA ARG A 56 -20.43 -4.84 4.20
C ARG A 56 -19.76 -3.87 3.21
N LEU A 57 -18.92 -2.95 3.69
CA LEU A 57 -18.10 -2.05 2.88
C LEU A 57 -16.73 -2.65 2.59
N THR A 58 -16.08 -3.22 3.61
CA THR A 58 -14.67 -3.58 3.54
C THR A 58 -14.42 -4.94 2.89
N GLU A 59 -15.37 -5.87 2.96
CA GLU A 59 -15.24 -7.15 2.24
C GLU A 59 -15.17 -6.98 0.71
N PRO A 60 -16.10 -6.27 0.04
CA PRO A 60 -15.98 -6.00 -1.39
C PRO A 60 -14.71 -5.24 -1.76
N TRP A 61 -14.26 -4.32 -0.89
CA TRP A 61 -13.00 -3.62 -1.08
C TRP A 61 -11.80 -4.57 -1.01
N LEU A 62 -11.76 -5.48 -0.05
CA LEU A 62 -10.70 -6.48 0.08
C LEU A 62 -10.70 -7.46 -1.10
N ALA A 63 -11.88 -7.88 -1.55
CA ALA A 63 -12.02 -8.73 -2.73
C ALA A 63 -11.49 -8.04 -4.00
N PHE A 64 -11.79 -6.75 -4.17
CA PHE A 64 -11.22 -5.94 -5.25
C PHE A 64 -9.70 -5.80 -5.11
N SER A 65 -9.20 -5.50 -3.91
CA SER A 65 -7.77 -5.36 -3.65
C SER A 65 -7.00 -6.65 -3.95
N GLU A 66 -7.60 -7.85 -3.69
CA GLU A 66 -6.97 -9.12 -4.01
C GLU A 66 -6.74 -9.30 -5.52
N VAL A 67 -7.58 -8.71 -6.37
CA VAL A 67 -7.33 -8.70 -7.84
C VAL A 67 -6.06 -7.91 -8.15
N LEU A 68 -5.86 -6.76 -7.51
CA LEU A 68 -4.74 -5.85 -7.79
C LEU A 68 -3.40 -6.33 -7.21
N VAL A 69 -3.42 -7.00 -6.04
CA VAL A 69 -2.18 -7.35 -5.32
C VAL A 69 -1.98 -8.85 -5.11
N GLY A 70 -2.96 -9.66 -5.46
CA GLY A 70 -2.94 -11.11 -5.35
C GLY A 70 -2.31 -11.80 -6.58
N LYS A 71 -2.59 -13.10 -6.71
CA LYS A 71 -2.05 -13.94 -7.79
C LYS A 71 -2.63 -13.63 -9.18
N SER A 72 -3.76 -12.96 -9.24
CA SER A 72 -4.44 -12.56 -10.49
C SER A 72 -3.94 -11.24 -11.05
N SER A 73 -3.13 -10.49 -10.32
CA SER A 73 -2.52 -9.25 -10.80
C SER A 73 -1.66 -9.51 -12.03
N VAL A 74 -1.79 -8.67 -13.05
CA VAL A 74 -1.02 -8.74 -14.30
C VAL A 74 0.22 -7.84 -14.28
N LEU A 75 0.33 -6.94 -13.29
CA LEU A 75 1.54 -6.15 -13.09
C LEU A 75 2.64 -6.99 -12.44
N ASP A 76 3.86 -6.77 -12.87
CA ASP A 76 5.03 -7.28 -12.17
C ASP A 76 5.01 -6.82 -10.71
N PRO A 77 5.23 -7.73 -9.73
CA PRO A 77 5.15 -7.39 -8.30
C PRO A 77 6.09 -6.25 -7.88
N LYS A 78 7.30 -6.18 -8.46
CA LYS A 78 8.25 -5.09 -8.17
C LYS A 78 7.71 -3.74 -8.65
N HIS A 79 7.18 -3.70 -9.86
CA HIS A 79 6.61 -2.48 -10.46
C HIS A 79 5.37 -2.01 -9.68
N ARG A 80 4.51 -2.92 -9.28
CA ARG A 80 3.36 -2.62 -8.43
C ARG A 80 3.79 -2.00 -7.10
N GLU A 81 4.73 -2.62 -6.39
CA GLU A 81 5.21 -2.09 -5.11
C GLU A 81 5.92 -0.73 -5.26
N LEU A 82 6.63 -0.52 -6.38
CA LEU A 82 7.25 0.77 -6.69
C LEU A 82 6.22 1.90 -6.74
N VAL A 83 5.12 1.70 -7.46
CA VAL A 83 4.02 2.70 -7.54
C VAL A 83 3.35 2.91 -6.18
N ILE A 84 3.10 1.84 -5.42
CA ILE A 84 2.51 1.91 -4.09
C ILE A 84 3.40 2.73 -3.14
N LEU A 85 4.70 2.49 -3.14
CA LEU A 85 5.66 3.26 -2.33
C LEU A 85 5.64 4.75 -2.70
N ARG A 86 5.55 5.08 -4.00
CA ARG A 86 5.48 6.49 -4.41
C ARG A 86 4.16 7.13 -3.99
N VAL A 87 3.03 6.42 -4.09
CA VAL A 87 1.74 6.89 -3.56
C VAL A 87 1.83 7.13 -2.07
N ALA A 88 2.32 6.16 -1.30
CA ALA A 88 2.48 6.27 0.16
C ALA A 88 3.32 7.49 0.55
N TRP A 89 4.43 7.74 -0.17
CA TRP A 89 5.27 8.92 0.06
C TRP A 89 4.55 10.23 -0.18
N LEU A 90 3.88 10.37 -1.34
CA LEU A 90 3.20 11.62 -1.71
C LEU A 90 1.97 11.91 -0.84
N THR A 91 1.27 10.87 -0.42
CA THR A 91 0.11 10.98 0.47
C THR A 91 0.49 11.04 1.95
N ARG A 92 1.77 10.90 2.27
CA ARG A 92 2.27 10.85 3.65
C ARG A 92 1.59 9.74 4.48
N SER A 93 1.29 8.61 3.86
CA SER A 93 0.65 7.47 4.51
C SER A 93 1.70 6.60 5.20
N ASP A 94 1.97 6.87 6.49
CA ASP A 94 2.95 6.12 7.29
C ASP A 94 2.61 4.63 7.37
N TYR A 95 1.32 4.29 7.46
CA TYR A 95 0.87 2.91 7.46
C TYR A 95 1.28 2.17 6.20
N GLU A 96 0.97 2.72 5.02
CA GLU A 96 1.31 2.09 3.74
C GLU A 96 2.82 2.05 3.52
N TRP A 97 3.52 3.15 3.83
CA TRP A 97 4.97 3.22 3.71
C TRP A 97 5.66 2.13 4.53
N THR A 98 5.32 2.03 5.80
CA THR A 98 5.93 1.05 6.72
C THR A 98 5.76 -0.39 6.25
N HIS A 99 4.58 -0.73 5.73
CA HIS A 99 4.30 -2.08 5.23
C HIS A 99 4.95 -2.33 3.87
N HIS A 100 4.79 -1.41 2.93
CA HIS A 100 5.21 -1.61 1.55
C HIS A 100 6.71 -1.47 1.32
N VAL A 101 7.49 -0.81 2.21
CA VAL A 101 8.95 -0.89 2.20
C VAL A 101 9.43 -2.35 2.37
N ARG A 102 8.81 -3.11 3.26
CA ARG A 102 9.16 -4.54 3.47
C ARG A 102 8.73 -5.40 2.31
N ILE A 103 7.50 -5.21 1.84
CA ILE A 103 6.94 -5.98 0.71
C ILE A 103 7.73 -5.68 -0.55
N GLY A 104 8.03 -4.42 -0.82
CA GLY A 104 8.80 -3.99 -1.97
C GLY A 104 10.20 -4.60 -2.02
N ARG A 105 10.89 -4.67 -0.87
CA ARG A 105 12.18 -5.39 -0.79
C ARG A 105 12.02 -6.88 -1.13
N ALA A 106 11.01 -7.52 -0.60
CA ALA A 106 10.71 -8.92 -0.92
C ALA A 106 10.39 -9.13 -2.40
N CYS A 107 9.87 -8.09 -3.08
CA CYS A 107 9.62 -8.06 -4.53
C CYS A 107 10.83 -7.60 -5.36
N GLY A 108 11.98 -7.30 -4.74
CA GLY A 108 13.22 -6.95 -5.45
C GLY A 108 13.46 -5.45 -5.64
N ILE A 109 12.75 -4.56 -4.94
CA ILE A 109 13.10 -3.14 -4.87
C ILE A 109 14.35 -3.01 -4.01
N THR A 110 15.38 -2.37 -4.55
CA THR A 110 16.66 -2.19 -3.83
C THR A 110 16.57 -1.10 -2.77
N THR A 111 17.45 -1.15 -1.78
CA THR A 111 17.55 -0.06 -0.78
C THR A 111 17.80 1.30 -1.45
N GLU A 112 18.64 1.35 -2.47
CA GLU A 112 18.90 2.56 -3.26
C GLU A 112 17.62 3.09 -3.91
N GLN A 113 16.80 2.22 -4.51
CA GLN A 113 15.52 2.61 -5.09
C GLN A 113 14.53 3.12 -4.02
N ILE A 114 14.46 2.49 -2.84
CA ILE A 114 13.62 2.96 -1.73
C ILE A 114 14.05 4.36 -1.28
N HIS A 115 15.35 4.60 -1.15
CA HIS A 115 15.88 5.92 -0.77
C HIS A 115 15.68 6.99 -1.86
N ALA A 116 15.50 6.59 -3.13
CA ALA A 116 15.21 7.47 -4.25
C ALA A 116 13.72 7.83 -4.42
N ILE A 117 12.80 7.11 -3.73
CA ILE A 117 11.36 7.41 -3.80
C ILE A 117 11.05 8.89 -3.54
N PRO A 118 11.63 9.58 -2.54
CA PRO A 118 11.40 11.00 -2.31
C PRO A 118 11.69 11.91 -3.50
N GLU A 119 12.70 11.59 -4.30
CA GLU A 119 13.12 12.39 -5.46
C GLU A 119 12.17 12.25 -6.66
N GLY A 120 11.33 11.22 -6.66
CA GLY A 120 10.39 10.95 -7.74
C GLY A 120 11.07 10.51 -9.03
N ALA A 121 10.43 10.83 -10.17
CA ALA A 121 10.91 10.42 -11.49
C ALA A 121 12.28 11.01 -11.88
N ALA A 122 12.76 12.04 -11.19
CA ALA A 122 14.05 12.68 -11.46
C ALA A 122 15.25 11.85 -10.99
N ALA A 123 15.07 10.91 -10.06
CA ALA A 123 16.16 10.08 -9.55
C ALA A 123 16.80 9.23 -10.66
N GLY A 124 18.12 9.08 -10.57
CA GLY A 124 18.94 8.40 -11.58
C GLY A 124 18.87 6.87 -11.56
N VAL A 125 18.21 6.28 -10.58
CA VAL A 125 18.21 4.82 -10.31
C VAL A 125 17.17 4.04 -11.12
N TRP A 126 16.22 4.73 -11.75
CA TRP A 126 15.09 4.11 -12.45
C TRP A 126 15.45 3.63 -13.85
N THR A 127 14.97 2.45 -14.22
CA THR A 127 14.85 2.07 -15.62
C THR A 127 13.87 3.02 -16.34
N PRO A 128 13.85 3.07 -17.70
CA PRO A 128 12.89 3.91 -18.42
C PRO A 128 11.43 3.64 -18.02
N LEU A 129 11.03 2.37 -17.85
CA LEU A 129 9.68 1.99 -17.43
C LEU A 129 9.39 2.41 -15.98
N GLU A 130 10.30 2.13 -15.03
CA GLU A 130 10.14 2.52 -13.63
C GLU A 130 10.00 4.05 -13.50
N ARG A 131 10.80 4.81 -14.24
CA ARG A 131 10.70 6.28 -14.30
C ARG A 131 9.32 6.74 -14.79
N ALA A 132 8.81 6.13 -15.87
CA ALA A 132 7.49 6.45 -16.39
C ALA A 132 6.37 6.10 -15.38
N MET A 133 6.50 4.98 -14.66
CA MET A 133 5.56 4.60 -13.60
C MET A 133 5.56 5.59 -12.44
N VAL A 134 6.73 6.00 -11.94
CA VAL A 134 6.86 7.01 -10.89
C VAL A 134 6.28 8.34 -11.34
N ALA A 135 6.57 8.78 -12.59
CA ALA A 135 6.00 9.98 -13.18
C ALA A 135 4.46 9.90 -13.29
N ALA A 136 3.92 8.73 -13.62
CA ALA A 136 2.47 8.53 -13.69
C ALA A 136 1.82 8.73 -12.32
N VAL A 137 2.42 8.23 -11.23
CA VAL A 137 1.93 8.49 -9.86
C VAL A 137 1.92 9.98 -9.57
N ASP A 138 3.03 10.70 -9.83
CA ASP A 138 3.16 12.13 -9.58
C ASP A 138 2.07 12.92 -10.33
N GLN A 139 1.84 12.55 -11.58
CA GLN A 139 0.87 13.20 -12.43
C GLN A 139 -0.58 12.88 -12.04
N MET A 140 -0.88 11.62 -11.74
CA MET A 140 -2.24 11.23 -11.33
C MET A 140 -2.63 11.87 -9.99
N LEU A 141 -1.73 11.93 -9.02
CA LEU A 141 -2.03 12.57 -7.73
C LEU A 141 -2.03 14.10 -7.82
N GLY A 142 -1.20 14.68 -8.66
CA GLY A 142 -1.09 16.15 -8.79
C GLY A 142 -2.12 16.79 -9.70
N ARG A 143 -2.54 16.11 -10.77
CA ARG A 143 -3.44 16.69 -11.80
C ARG A 143 -4.51 15.74 -12.35
N PHE A 144 -4.66 14.55 -11.72
CA PHE A 144 -5.68 13.54 -12.06
C PHE A 144 -5.58 12.97 -13.49
N ARG A 145 -4.46 13.16 -14.16
CA ARG A 145 -4.25 12.69 -15.54
C ARG A 145 -2.76 12.53 -15.82
N VAL A 146 -2.42 11.45 -16.53
CA VAL A 146 -1.09 11.24 -17.13
C VAL A 146 -1.00 11.99 -18.46
N ASP A 147 0.12 12.67 -18.75
CA ASP A 147 0.35 13.31 -20.05
C ASP A 147 0.67 12.30 -21.14
N ASP A 148 0.61 12.74 -22.39
CA ASP A 148 0.76 11.86 -23.54
C ASP A 148 2.17 11.28 -23.65
N GLU A 149 3.20 12.01 -23.22
CA GLU A 149 4.60 11.54 -23.23
C GLU A 149 4.77 10.37 -22.25
N THR A 150 4.37 10.55 -21.00
CA THR A 150 4.42 9.49 -19.98
C THR A 150 3.54 8.31 -20.36
N TRP A 151 2.35 8.57 -20.91
CA TRP A 151 1.45 7.53 -21.38
C TRP A 151 2.06 6.68 -22.49
N GLN A 152 2.70 7.32 -23.50
CA GLN A 152 3.38 6.60 -24.57
C GLN A 152 4.56 5.77 -24.07
N ALA A 153 5.34 6.29 -23.12
CA ALA A 153 6.42 5.56 -22.49
C ALA A 153 5.93 4.29 -21.75
N LEU A 154 4.80 4.38 -21.05
CA LEU A 154 4.17 3.23 -20.40
C LEU A 154 3.62 2.24 -21.44
N ALA A 155 2.90 2.72 -22.46
CA ALA A 155 2.28 1.88 -23.48
C ALA A 155 3.28 1.20 -24.43
N ALA A 156 4.53 1.63 -24.44
CA ALA A 156 5.61 0.95 -25.17
C ALA A 156 6.03 -0.37 -24.52
N GLU A 157 5.82 -0.52 -23.20
CA GLU A 157 6.29 -1.64 -22.40
C GLU A 157 5.14 -2.45 -21.74
N LEU A 158 3.97 -1.84 -21.57
CA LEU A 158 2.82 -2.42 -20.88
C LEU A 158 1.66 -2.66 -21.86
N ASP A 159 1.00 -3.79 -21.71
CA ASP A 159 -0.25 -4.05 -22.43
C ASP A 159 -1.44 -3.28 -21.84
N THR A 160 -2.59 -3.34 -22.49
CA THR A 160 -3.82 -2.62 -22.08
C THR A 160 -4.31 -3.04 -20.69
N ALA A 161 -4.19 -4.33 -20.32
CA ALA A 161 -4.61 -4.82 -19.02
C ALA A 161 -3.69 -4.28 -17.92
N GLN A 162 -2.38 -4.28 -18.16
CA GLN A 162 -1.38 -3.73 -17.24
C GLN A 162 -1.53 -2.22 -17.07
N LEU A 163 -1.79 -1.46 -18.14
CA LEU A 163 -2.04 -0.02 -18.07
C LEU A 163 -3.29 0.31 -17.24
N LEU A 164 -4.35 -0.49 -17.42
CA LEU A 164 -5.57 -0.33 -16.65
C LEU A 164 -5.33 -0.66 -15.16
N GLU A 165 -4.66 -1.79 -14.89
CA GLU A 165 -4.35 -2.21 -13.51
C GLU A 165 -3.43 -1.21 -12.82
N LEU A 166 -2.41 -0.67 -13.50
CA LEU A 166 -1.56 0.39 -12.98
C LEU A 166 -2.38 1.61 -12.50
N SER A 167 -3.34 2.04 -13.32
CA SER A 167 -4.21 3.16 -12.97
C SER A 167 -5.07 2.86 -11.74
N PHE A 168 -5.61 1.63 -11.65
CA PHE A 168 -6.38 1.19 -10.49
C PHE A 168 -5.52 1.05 -9.24
N VAL A 169 -4.30 0.55 -9.34
CA VAL A 169 -3.36 0.45 -8.19
C VAL A 169 -3.09 1.83 -7.63
N ILE A 170 -2.72 2.80 -8.46
CA ILE A 170 -2.44 4.19 -8.03
C ILE A 170 -3.68 4.79 -7.33
N GLY A 171 -4.85 4.71 -7.96
CA GLY A 171 -6.09 5.27 -7.42
C GLY A 171 -6.54 4.60 -6.12
N SER A 172 -6.43 3.28 -6.04
CA SER A 172 -6.83 2.49 -4.86
C SER A 172 -5.96 2.79 -3.65
N TYR A 173 -4.65 2.86 -3.83
CA TYR A 173 -3.74 3.20 -2.74
C TYR A 173 -3.85 4.67 -2.31
N CYS A 174 -4.15 5.58 -3.24
CA CYS A 174 -4.50 6.96 -2.89
C CYS A 174 -5.78 7.01 -2.03
N CYS A 175 -6.80 6.22 -2.36
CA CYS A 175 -8.02 6.10 -1.55
C CYS A 175 -7.73 5.53 -0.15
N LEU A 176 -6.95 4.44 -0.06
CA LEU A 176 -6.57 3.85 1.24
C LEU A 176 -5.77 4.82 2.09
N ALA A 177 -4.79 5.51 1.50
CA ALA A 177 -4.00 6.51 2.19
C ALA A 177 -4.89 7.60 2.80
N GLN A 178 -5.88 8.09 2.06
CA GLN A 178 -6.84 9.07 2.57
C GLN A 178 -7.64 8.51 3.75
N VAL A 179 -8.11 7.26 3.65
CA VAL A 179 -8.83 6.62 4.78
C VAL A 179 -7.92 6.51 5.99
N PHE A 180 -6.73 5.93 5.84
CA PHE A 180 -5.81 5.67 6.95
C PHE A 180 -5.33 6.97 7.61
N ASN A 181 -4.98 7.97 6.82
CA ASN A 181 -4.57 9.28 7.33
C ASN A 181 -5.71 9.97 8.09
N ASN A 182 -6.94 9.95 7.56
CA ASN A 182 -8.09 10.60 8.21
C ASN A 182 -8.50 9.93 9.52
N VAL A 183 -8.37 8.61 9.62
CA VAL A 183 -8.67 7.90 10.88
C VAL A 183 -7.51 7.89 11.85
N GLY A 184 -6.32 8.31 11.41
CA GLY A 184 -5.10 8.27 12.21
C GLY A 184 -4.62 6.84 12.46
N LEU A 185 -4.65 5.98 11.42
CA LEU A 185 -4.20 4.60 11.53
C LEU A 185 -2.67 4.56 11.64
N ASN A 186 -2.16 4.03 12.74
CA ASN A 186 -0.74 3.83 12.94
C ASN A 186 -0.34 2.43 12.45
N ALA A 187 0.84 2.34 11.83
CA ALA A 187 1.45 1.05 11.54
C ALA A 187 1.85 0.33 12.84
N GLU A 188 1.88 -0.99 12.79
CA GLU A 188 2.48 -1.79 13.86
C GLU A 188 3.97 -1.43 13.97
N PRO A 189 4.50 -1.30 15.21
CA PRO A 189 5.91 -1.02 15.39
C PRO A 189 6.77 -2.02 14.60
N PRO A 190 7.74 -1.55 13.82
CA PRO A 190 8.62 -2.43 13.09
C PRO A 190 9.45 -3.28 14.05
N THR A 191 9.57 -4.58 13.78
CA THR A 191 10.44 -5.51 14.52
C THR A 191 11.92 -5.23 14.27
N GLU A 192 12.23 -4.60 13.12
CA GLU A 192 13.57 -4.20 12.71
C GLU A 192 13.53 -2.81 12.07
N PRO A 193 14.62 -2.02 12.11
CA PRO A 193 14.71 -0.74 11.40
C PRO A 193 14.39 -0.90 9.91
N LEU A 194 13.59 0.00 9.35
CA LEU A 194 13.16 -0.09 7.94
C LEU A 194 14.31 0.21 6.96
N ASP A 195 15.38 0.91 7.38
CA ASP A 195 16.42 1.44 6.49
C ASP A 195 15.80 2.14 5.26
N ALA A 196 14.93 3.07 5.52
CA ALA A 196 14.19 3.84 4.52
C ALA A 196 14.04 5.29 4.99
N PRO A 197 13.82 6.25 4.08
CA PRO A 197 13.54 7.63 4.46
C PRO A 197 12.33 7.71 5.40
N ALA A 198 12.44 8.59 6.41
CA ALA A 198 11.28 8.89 7.25
C ALA A 198 10.25 9.68 6.44
N ILE A 199 9.00 9.20 6.48
CA ILE A 199 7.91 9.89 5.78
C ILE A 199 7.63 11.24 6.47
N PRO A 200 7.42 12.33 5.70
CA PRO A 200 7.07 13.61 6.30
C PRO A 200 5.76 13.54 7.07
N ALA A 201 5.68 14.17 8.22
CA ALA A 201 4.43 14.25 8.97
C ALA A 201 3.34 14.97 8.15
N LEU A 202 2.08 14.57 8.37
CA LEU A 202 0.94 15.34 7.87
C LEU A 202 0.92 16.71 8.58
N GLU A 203 0.68 17.75 7.80
CA GLU A 203 0.43 19.09 8.35
C GLU A 203 -1.08 19.18 8.69
N ASP A 204 -1.39 19.79 9.85
CA ASP A 204 -2.76 20.03 10.29
C ASP A 204 -3.48 21.06 9.41
#